data_fdf7a62e96e7e0e333c82c086c0b53a6
#
_entry.id   fdf7a62e96e7e0e333c82c086c0b53a6
#
_cell.length_a   1.000
_cell.length_b   1.000
_cell.length_c   1.000
_cell.angle_alpha   90.00
_cell.angle_beta   90.00
_cell.angle_gamma   90.00
#
_symmetry.space_group_name_H-M   'P 1'
#
loop_
_entity.id
_entity.type
_entity.pdbx_description
1 polymer ?
#
loop_
_entity_poly.entity_id
_entity_poly.type
_entity_poly.pdbx_seq_one_letter_code
_entity_poly.pdbx_strand_id
1 'polypeptide(L)'
;MWIPKWLGECYSKLFTHFGQETFTFQQAMNLLSFNRNKLAVAFSKLHSKRILLILDQRRPRSYRVLDPENFILLASEAVKDLEKVPQERYVKLLCDCFRRATETLSIESFAVYGSVARGTAIPNSDIDILVISDDLSGSLGSRIEKLYGIETMLQRELDWLRRNGIRTGLSFYPLRKCEAQKLPNLFLDLTDDAIILYDKNRFLETALLELKMRLLKLGAKRIFIDKERWYWDLKPDYKFGEVIAVA
;
A
#
# COMPACT_ATOMS: atom_id res chain seq x y z
N MET A 1 -2.35 17.68 -5.36
CA MET A 1 -3.54 17.30 -6.20
C MET A 1 -4.61 18.37 -6.12
N TRP A 2 -5.22 18.78 -7.28
CA TRP A 2 -6.32 19.75 -7.33
C TRP A 2 -7.62 19.06 -7.75
N ILE A 3 -8.73 19.39 -7.09
CA ILE A 3 -10.07 18.96 -7.51
C ILE A 3 -10.96 20.21 -7.73
N PRO A 4 -11.79 20.23 -8.80
CA PRO A 4 -12.74 21.31 -9.02
C PRO A 4 -13.73 21.45 -7.87
N LYS A 5 -14.22 22.67 -7.61
CA LYS A 5 -15.15 22.99 -6.51
C LYS A 5 -16.36 22.04 -6.47
N TRP A 6 -17.02 21.81 -7.60
CA TRP A 6 -18.20 20.94 -7.68
C TRP A 6 -17.91 19.48 -7.27
N LEU A 7 -16.68 19.01 -7.52
CA LEU A 7 -16.24 17.67 -7.14
C LEU A 7 -15.91 17.60 -5.64
N GLY A 8 -15.34 18.67 -5.08
CA GLY A 8 -15.15 18.83 -3.64
C GLY A 8 -16.48 18.88 -2.88
N GLU A 9 -17.47 19.59 -3.42
CA GLU A 9 -18.84 19.61 -2.86
C GLU A 9 -19.48 18.21 -2.90
N CYS A 10 -19.26 17.46 -3.99
CA CYS A 10 -19.73 16.08 -4.10
C CYS A 10 -19.09 15.20 -3.01
N TYR A 11 -17.75 15.25 -2.87
CA TYR A 11 -17.03 14.54 -1.84
C TYR A 11 -17.53 14.88 -0.44
N SER A 12 -17.65 16.17 -0.12
CA SER A 12 -18.07 16.63 1.20
C SER A 12 -19.47 16.14 1.55
N LYS A 13 -20.43 16.20 0.62
CA LYS A 13 -21.79 15.68 0.84
C LYS A 13 -21.81 14.17 1.05
N LEU A 14 -21.04 13.42 0.24
CA LEU A 14 -20.91 11.96 0.41
C LEU A 14 -20.32 11.61 1.78
N PHE A 15 -19.21 12.27 2.16
CA PHE A 15 -18.58 12.00 3.43
C PHE A 15 -19.44 12.43 4.62
N THR A 16 -20.08 13.58 4.58
CA THR A 16 -20.96 14.05 5.67
C THR A 16 -22.14 13.11 5.89
N HIS A 17 -22.67 12.51 4.83
CA HIS A 17 -23.84 11.64 4.91
C HIS A 17 -23.49 10.18 5.27
N PHE A 18 -22.50 9.61 4.57
CA PHE A 18 -22.15 8.19 4.74
C PHE A 18 -20.98 7.96 5.72
N GLY A 19 -20.18 8.98 6.01
CA GLY A 19 -19.01 8.87 6.88
C GLY A 19 -18.03 7.82 6.35
N GLN A 20 -17.75 6.86 7.20
CA GLN A 20 -16.84 5.73 6.90
C GLN A 20 -17.59 4.49 6.36
N GLU A 21 -18.92 4.54 6.26
CA GLU A 21 -19.70 3.40 5.81
C GLU A 21 -19.73 3.28 4.28
N THR A 22 -20.11 2.10 3.82
CA THR A 22 -20.26 1.84 2.39
C THR A 22 -21.59 2.33 1.86
N PHE A 23 -21.62 2.68 0.59
CA PHE A 23 -22.84 3.06 -0.11
C PHE A 23 -22.80 2.61 -1.58
N THR A 24 -23.98 2.59 -2.20
CA THR A 24 -24.16 2.26 -3.61
C THR A 24 -24.27 3.52 -4.45
N PHE A 25 -24.09 3.40 -5.77
CA PHE A 25 -24.30 4.50 -6.71
C PHE A 25 -25.75 5.07 -6.61
N GLN A 26 -26.76 4.21 -6.39
CA GLN A 26 -28.15 4.63 -6.26
C GLN A 26 -28.38 5.47 -4.99
N GLN A 27 -27.77 5.08 -3.85
CA GLN A 27 -27.86 5.86 -2.62
C GLN A 27 -27.21 7.24 -2.78
N ALA A 28 -26.06 7.31 -3.44
CA ALA A 28 -25.41 8.59 -3.76
C ALA A 28 -26.26 9.44 -4.72
N MET A 29 -26.94 8.85 -5.69
CA MET A 29 -27.83 9.54 -6.61
C MET A 29 -29.04 10.13 -5.88
N ASN A 30 -29.59 9.42 -4.90
CA ASN A 30 -30.70 9.91 -4.09
C ASN A 30 -30.29 11.08 -3.16
N LEU A 31 -29.02 11.09 -2.70
CA LEU A 31 -28.47 12.14 -1.84
C LEU A 31 -28.13 13.41 -2.63
N LEU A 32 -27.54 13.23 -3.81
CA LEU A 32 -27.00 14.32 -4.61
C LEU A 32 -28.01 14.73 -5.69
N SER A 33 -28.31 16.02 -5.82
CA SER A 33 -29.17 16.56 -6.89
C SER A 33 -28.44 16.56 -8.25
N PHE A 34 -27.72 15.48 -8.56
CA PHE A 34 -27.03 15.32 -9.83
C PHE A 34 -27.80 14.37 -10.75
N ASN A 35 -27.80 14.66 -12.05
CA ASN A 35 -28.23 13.65 -13.00
C ASN A 35 -27.20 12.48 -13.04
N ARG A 36 -27.65 11.34 -13.57
CA ARG A 36 -26.85 10.10 -13.60
C ARG A 36 -25.47 10.29 -14.26
N ASN A 37 -25.39 11.05 -15.34
CA ASN A 37 -24.13 11.27 -16.08
C ASN A 37 -23.15 12.11 -15.27
N LYS A 38 -23.61 13.20 -14.65
CA LYS A 38 -22.77 14.03 -13.79
C LYS A 38 -22.23 13.25 -12.59
N LEU A 39 -23.07 12.42 -11.97
CA LEU A 39 -22.63 11.55 -10.86
C LEU A 39 -21.62 10.51 -11.32
N ALA A 40 -21.81 9.88 -12.48
CA ALA A 40 -20.87 8.93 -13.04
C ALA A 40 -19.48 9.57 -13.31
N VAL A 41 -19.47 10.81 -13.83
CA VAL A 41 -18.22 11.57 -14.02
C VAL A 41 -17.58 11.92 -12.68
N ALA A 42 -18.36 12.30 -11.66
CA ALA A 42 -17.84 12.56 -10.32
C ALA A 42 -17.18 11.31 -9.73
N PHE A 43 -17.87 10.17 -9.80
CA PHE A 43 -17.35 8.89 -9.30
C PHE A 43 -16.08 8.48 -10.03
N SER A 44 -16.04 8.55 -11.36
CA SER A 44 -14.84 8.26 -12.15
C SER A 44 -13.65 9.12 -11.73
N LYS A 45 -13.86 10.44 -11.55
CA LYS A 45 -12.80 11.37 -11.16
C LYS A 45 -12.34 11.19 -9.71
N LEU A 46 -13.24 10.93 -8.77
CA LEU A 46 -12.89 10.65 -7.37
C LEU A 46 -12.18 9.30 -7.25
N HIS A 47 -12.64 8.29 -7.99
CA HIS A 47 -12.06 6.96 -8.01
C HIS A 47 -10.65 6.96 -8.60
N SER A 48 -10.42 7.64 -9.74
CA SER A 48 -9.08 7.73 -10.35
C SER A 48 -8.04 8.38 -9.44
N LYS A 49 -8.50 9.13 -8.43
CA LYS A 49 -7.65 9.78 -7.43
C LYS A 49 -7.62 9.04 -6.08
N ARG A 50 -8.20 7.84 -6.03
CA ARG A 50 -8.35 7.06 -4.79
C ARG A 50 -9.07 7.79 -3.63
N ILE A 51 -9.82 8.83 -3.93
CA ILE A 51 -10.69 9.52 -2.96
C ILE A 51 -11.99 8.72 -2.74
N LEU A 52 -12.47 8.06 -3.79
CA LEU A 52 -13.57 7.10 -3.76
C LEU A 52 -13.02 5.73 -4.05
N LEU A 53 -13.26 4.77 -3.15
CA LEU A 53 -12.79 3.39 -3.24
C LEU A 53 -13.93 2.47 -3.67
N ILE A 54 -13.62 1.44 -4.45
CA ILE A 54 -14.51 0.34 -4.78
C ILE A 54 -14.13 -0.85 -3.90
N LEU A 55 -15.01 -1.22 -2.97
CA LEU A 55 -14.75 -2.31 -2.04
C LEU A 55 -15.23 -3.65 -2.54
N ASP A 56 -16.36 -3.65 -3.27
CA ASP A 56 -16.90 -4.84 -3.92
C ASP A 56 -17.24 -4.51 -5.38
N GLN A 57 -16.71 -5.30 -6.29
CA GLN A 57 -16.97 -5.16 -7.72
C GLN A 57 -18.25 -5.90 -8.17
N ARG A 58 -18.85 -6.73 -7.31
CA ARG A 58 -20.15 -7.37 -7.57
C ARG A 58 -21.23 -6.30 -7.71
N ARG A 59 -22.27 -6.60 -8.41
CA ARG A 59 -23.39 -5.66 -8.61
C ARG A 59 -24.45 -5.86 -7.54
N PRO A 60 -24.94 -4.78 -6.89
CA PRO A 60 -24.52 -3.38 -7.03
C PRO A 60 -23.13 -3.14 -6.40
N ARG A 61 -22.26 -2.35 -7.07
CA ARG A 61 -20.96 -2.00 -6.54
C ARG A 61 -21.08 -1.25 -5.22
N SER A 62 -20.21 -1.60 -4.28
CA SER A 62 -20.08 -0.93 -3.00
C SER A 62 -18.91 0.05 -3.01
N TYR A 63 -19.16 1.28 -2.62
CA TYR A 63 -18.21 2.39 -2.59
C TYR A 63 -17.98 2.87 -1.17
N ARG A 64 -16.80 3.44 -0.93
CA ARG A 64 -16.44 4.12 0.30
C ARG A 64 -15.62 5.36 -0.03
N VAL A 65 -15.90 6.51 0.60
CA VAL A 65 -15.04 7.68 0.48
C VAL A 65 -13.93 7.63 1.53
N LEU A 66 -12.73 8.09 1.15
CA LEU A 66 -11.66 8.33 2.13
C LEU A 66 -12.07 9.46 3.07
N ASP A 67 -11.63 9.36 4.33
CA ASP A 67 -11.81 10.44 5.29
C ASP A 67 -10.98 11.68 4.95
N PRO A 68 -11.31 12.85 5.54
CA PRO A 68 -10.62 14.10 5.23
C PRO A 68 -9.12 14.09 5.53
N GLU A 69 -8.67 13.38 6.56
CA GLU A 69 -7.25 13.30 6.92
C GLU A 69 -6.46 12.57 5.83
N ASN A 70 -6.97 11.43 5.36
CA ASN A 70 -6.38 10.69 4.25
C ASN A 70 -6.54 11.43 2.91
N PHE A 71 -7.63 12.17 2.72
CA PHE A 71 -7.75 13.05 1.55
C PHE A 71 -6.67 14.13 1.54
N ILE A 72 -6.37 14.77 2.69
CA ILE A 72 -5.30 15.76 2.81
C ILE A 72 -3.93 15.10 2.56
N LEU A 73 -3.69 13.90 3.10
CA LEU A 73 -2.48 13.12 2.86
C LEU A 73 -2.23 12.89 1.36
N LEU A 74 -3.27 12.52 0.62
CA LEU A 74 -3.19 12.36 -0.84
C LEU A 74 -3.01 13.70 -1.57
N ALA A 75 -3.70 14.74 -1.12
CA ALA A 75 -3.66 16.06 -1.75
C ALA A 75 -2.28 16.72 -1.60
N SER A 76 -1.59 16.48 -0.50
CA SER A 76 -0.21 16.95 -0.24
C SER A 76 0.87 16.13 -0.94
N GLU A 77 0.48 15.04 -1.63
CA GLU A 77 1.40 14.08 -2.26
C GLU A 77 2.41 13.45 -1.28
N ALA A 78 2.03 13.43 0.01
CA ALA A 78 2.83 12.77 1.04
C ALA A 78 2.87 11.25 0.87
N VAL A 79 1.86 10.68 0.23
CA VAL A 79 1.82 9.28 -0.20
C VAL A 79 1.64 9.22 -1.71
N LYS A 80 2.42 8.40 -2.37
CA LYS A 80 2.40 8.19 -3.82
C LYS A 80 1.96 6.76 -4.18
N ASP A 81 1.67 6.52 -5.45
CA ASP A 81 1.47 5.19 -6.03
C ASP A 81 0.32 4.34 -5.41
N LEU A 82 -0.58 4.95 -4.65
CA LEU A 82 -1.75 4.24 -4.10
C LEU A 82 -2.69 3.68 -5.18
N GLU A 83 -2.68 4.29 -6.37
CA GLU A 83 -3.42 3.77 -7.53
C GLU A 83 -2.86 2.45 -8.04
N LYS A 84 -1.60 2.11 -7.73
CA LYS A 84 -0.97 0.83 -8.06
C LYS A 84 -1.43 -0.29 -7.12
N VAL A 85 -2.02 0.02 -5.96
CA VAL A 85 -2.58 -1.00 -5.05
C VAL A 85 -3.80 -1.64 -5.72
N PRO A 86 -3.74 -2.94 -6.12
CA PRO A 86 -4.78 -3.52 -6.96
C PRO A 86 -6.09 -3.72 -6.21
N GLN A 87 -6.03 -3.97 -4.90
CA GLN A 87 -7.18 -4.23 -4.06
C GLN A 87 -7.49 -3.03 -3.18
N GLU A 88 -8.41 -2.19 -3.63
CA GLU A 88 -8.73 -0.89 -3.04
C GLU A 88 -9.21 -0.95 -1.59
N ARG A 89 -9.72 -2.08 -1.16
CA ARG A 89 -10.16 -2.32 0.23
C ARG A 89 -9.07 -2.08 1.27
N TYR A 90 -7.79 -2.17 0.89
CA TYR A 90 -6.65 -1.94 1.78
C TYR A 90 -6.13 -0.50 1.76
N VAL A 91 -6.53 0.32 0.78
CA VAL A 91 -5.97 1.67 0.56
C VAL A 91 -6.13 2.55 1.79
N LYS A 92 -7.31 2.56 2.42
CA LYS A 92 -7.53 3.37 3.63
C LYS A 92 -6.64 2.93 4.78
N LEU A 93 -6.53 1.62 5.04
CA LEU A 93 -5.68 1.10 6.11
C LEU A 93 -4.20 1.42 5.88
N LEU A 94 -3.74 1.37 4.62
CA LEU A 94 -2.37 1.77 4.26
C LEU A 94 -2.11 3.26 4.50
N CYS A 95 -3.05 4.13 4.14
CA CYS A 95 -2.96 5.57 4.44
C CYS A 95 -2.93 5.84 5.95
N ASP A 96 -3.85 5.22 6.70
CA ASP A 96 -3.92 5.36 8.15
C ASP A 96 -2.63 4.85 8.80
N CYS A 97 -2.09 3.70 8.35
CA CYS A 97 -0.86 3.12 8.85
C CYS A 97 0.34 4.05 8.61
N PHE A 98 0.50 4.56 7.39
CA PHE A 98 1.58 5.51 7.08
C PHE A 98 1.47 6.77 7.94
N ARG A 99 0.29 7.35 8.08
CA ARG A 99 0.06 8.55 8.90
C ARG A 99 0.45 8.30 10.35
N ARG A 100 0.00 7.21 10.96
CA ARG A 100 0.37 6.86 12.33
C ARG A 100 1.86 6.57 12.48
N ALA A 101 2.47 5.94 11.48
CA ALA A 101 3.91 5.72 11.48
C ALA A 101 4.70 7.03 11.48
N THR A 102 4.27 8.02 10.70
CA THR A 102 4.94 9.34 10.64
C THR A 102 4.73 10.20 11.87
N GLU A 103 3.70 9.93 12.67
CA GLU A 103 3.50 10.58 13.98
C GLU A 103 4.53 10.10 15.04
N THR A 104 5.10 8.91 14.85
CA THR A 104 5.96 8.24 15.85
C THR A 104 7.39 8.01 15.38
N LEU A 105 7.63 8.02 14.07
CA LEU A 105 8.90 7.67 13.45
C LEU A 105 9.26 8.68 12.35
N SER A 106 10.55 8.97 12.23
CA SER A 106 11.12 9.64 11.06
C SER A 106 11.27 8.64 9.93
N ILE A 107 10.24 8.49 9.11
CA ILE A 107 10.23 7.49 8.04
C ILE A 107 11.20 7.89 6.91
N GLU A 108 12.08 6.99 6.51
CA GLU A 108 12.92 7.12 5.31
C GLU A 108 12.21 6.53 4.10
N SER A 109 11.65 5.29 4.25
CA SER A 109 10.85 4.68 3.19
C SER A 109 9.71 3.83 3.78
N PHE A 110 8.59 3.78 3.08
CA PHE A 110 7.41 2.99 3.44
C PHE A 110 6.86 2.33 2.17
N ALA A 111 6.83 1.01 2.15
CA ALA A 111 6.39 0.25 0.99
C ALA A 111 5.51 -0.93 1.40
N VAL A 112 4.52 -1.24 0.55
CA VAL A 112 3.73 -2.47 0.66
C VAL A 112 4.27 -3.49 -0.33
N TYR A 113 4.30 -4.77 0.08
CA TYR A 113 4.77 -5.86 -0.76
C TYR A 113 3.89 -7.11 -0.56
N GLY A 114 4.33 -8.26 -1.03
CA GLY A 114 3.61 -9.51 -0.83
C GLY A 114 2.27 -9.59 -1.60
N SER A 115 1.33 -10.32 -1.05
CA SER A 115 0.07 -10.64 -1.73
C SER A 115 -0.81 -9.42 -2.03
N VAL A 116 -0.78 -8.41 -1.17
CA VAL A 116 -1.56 -7.17 -1.36
C VAL A 116 -0.98 -6.37 -2.52
N ALA A 117 0.33 -6.23 -2.61
CA ALA A 117 0.99 -5.52 -3.72
C ALA A 117 0.80 -6.25 -5.06
N ARG A 118 0.82 -7.59 -5.06
CA ARG A 118 0.54 -8.40 -6.26
C ARG A 118 -0.95 -8.50 -6.61
N GLY A 119 -1.86 -8.08 -5.72
CA GLY A 119 -3.31 -8.19 -5.94
C GLY A 119 -3.87 -9.61 -5.73
N THR A 120 -3.11 -10.52 -5.13
CA THR A 120 -3.49 -11.91 -4.87
C THR A 120 -3.96 -12.17 -3.44
N ALA A 121 -4.05 -11.11 -2.61
CA ALA A 121 -4.47 -11.23 -1.22
C ALA A 121 -5.90 -11.78 -1.11
N ILE A 122 -6.08 -12.82 -0.31
CA ILE A 122 -7.37 -13.36 0.09
C ILE A 122 -7.90 -12.63 1.34
N PRO A 123 -9.18 -12.80 1.74
CA PRO A 123 -9.76 -12.09 2.87
C PRO A 123 -9.03 -12.26 4.21
N ASN A 124 -8.21 -13.31 4.37
CA ASN A 124 -7.42 -13.58 5.57
C ASN A 124 -5.91 -13.32 5.39
N SER A 125 -5.50 -12.64 4.32
CA SER A 125 -4.11 -12.26 4.11
C SER A 125 -3.74 -11.07 4.97
N ASP A 126 -2.54 -11.10 5.56
CA ASP A 126 -1.93 -9.94 6.17
C ASP A 126 -1.39 -8.97 5.12
N ILE A 127 -1.18 -7.74 5.53
CA ILE A 127 -0.57 -6.70 4.71
C ILE A 127 0.90 -6.61 5.07
N ASP A 128 1.78 -7.00 4.16
CA ASP A 128 3.22 -6.94 4.34
C ASP A 128 3.73 -5.53 4.09
N ILE A 129 4.37 -4.93 5.09
CA ILE A 129 4.82 -3.53 5.06
C ILE A 129 6.30 -3.44 5.42
N LEU A 130 7.11 -2.92 4.51
CA LEU A 130 8.48 -2.51 4.78
C LEU A 130 8.48 -1.09 5.36
N VAL A 131 9.10 -0.94 6.53
CA VAL A 131 9.32 0.35 7.18
C VAL A 131 10.81 0.57 7.37
N ILE A 132 11.36 1.61 6.75
CA ILE A 132 12.76 2.01 6.93
C ILE A 132 12.79 3.31 7.74
N SER A 133 13.44 3.25 8.90
CA SER A 133 13.61 4.40 9.79
C SER A 133 14.79 4.16 10.74
N ASP A 134 15.65 5.15 10.94
CA ASP A 134 16.75 5.05 11.90
C ASP A 134 16.26 5.11 13.36
N ASP A 135 15.01 5.51 13.60
CA ASP A 135 14.35 5.43 14.91
C ASP A 135 14.01 4.00 15.34
N LEU A 136 14.12 3.03 14.42
CA LEU A 136 13.94 1.60 14.67
C LEU A 136 15.25 0.97 15.20
N SER A 137 15.68 1.40 16.37
CA SER A 137 16.87 0.88 17.06
C SER A 137 16.55 -0.36 17.92
N GLY A 138 17.60 -1.09 18.33
CA GLY A 138 17.47 -2.25 19.20
C GLY A 138 17.26 -3.57 18.47
N SER A 139 16.75 -4.58 19.18
CA SER A 139 16.47 -5.91 18.63
C SER A 139 15.29 -5.90 17.67
N LEU A 140 15.19 -6.93 16.83
CA LEU A 140 14.02 -7.07 15.94
C LEU A 140 12.71 -7.11 16.74
N GLY A 141 12.68 -7.81 17.88
CA GLY A 141 11.50 -7.88 18.74
C GLY A 141 11.05 -6.50 19.24
N SER A 142 11.99 -5.67 19.73
CA SER A 142 11.63 -4.31 20.21
C SER A 142 11.15 -3.38 19.10
N ARG A 143 11.64 -3.56 17.89
CA ARG A 143 11.18 -2.78 16.71
C ARG A 143 9.78 -3.20 16.29
N ILE A 144 9.50 -4.52 16.29
CA ILE A 144 8.17 -5.06 15.99
C ILE A 144 7.18 -4.59 17.04
N GLU A 145 7.53 -4.63 18.33
CA GLU A 145 6.68 -4.14 19.42
C GLU A 145 6.31 -2.64 19.23
N LYS A 146 7.29 -1.82 18.84
CA LYS A 146 7.07 -0.41 18.53
C LYS A 146 6.09 -0.21 17.38
N LEU A 147 6.20 -1.01 16.31
CA LEU A 147 5.30 -0.96 15.16
C LEU A 147 3.93 -1.58 15.47
N TYR A 148 3.88 -2.57 16.35
CA TYR A 148 2.62 -3.14 16.85
C TYR A 148 1.79 -2.11 17.63
N GLY A 149 2.43 -1.17 18.32
CA GLY A 149 1.76 0.00 18.89
C GLY A 149 1.00 0.81 17.83
N ILE A 150 1.52 0.93 16.61
CA ILE A 150 0.83 1.58 15.49
C ILE A 150 -0.40 0.79 15.07
N GLU A 151 -0.30 -0.54 14.94
CA GLU A 151 -1.44 -1.40 14.59
C GLU A 151 -2.58 -1.25 15.61
N THR A 152 -2.25 -1.16 16.89
CA THR A 152 -3.24 -0.94 17.96
C THR A 152 -4.03 0.36 17.75
N MET A 153 -3.41 1.42 17.22
CA MET A 153 -4.10 2.67 16.90
C MET A 153 -5.05 2.55 15.70
N LEU A 154 -4.90 1.50 14.89
CA LEU A 154 -5.69 1.22 13.69
C LEU A 154 -6.85 0.25 13.95
N GLN A 155 -7.08 -0.17 15.20
CA GLN A 155 -8.06 -1.18 15.56
C GLN A 155 -9.45 -0.87 15.01
N ARG A 156 -9.85 0.41 14.98
CA ARG A 156 -11.14 0.85 14.43
C ARG A 156 -11.30 0.48 12.96
N GLU A 157 -10.26 0.67 12.15
CA GLU A 157 -10.27 0.32 10.73
C GLU A 157 -10.20 -1.20 10.53
N LEU A 158 -9.39 -1.89 11.31
CA LEU A 158 -9.29 -3.36 11.30
C LEU A 158 -10.64 -4.00 11.67
N ASP A 159 -11.34 -3.47 12.66
CA ASP A 159 -12.67 -3.95 13.05
C ASP A 159 -13.72 -3.65 11.98
N TRP A 160 -13.61 -2.51 11.30
CA TRP A 160 -14.47 -2.20 10.17
C TRP A 160 -14.26 -3.19 9.02
N LEU A 161 -13.00 -3.49 8.66
CA LEU A 161 -12.66 -4.49 7.65
C LEU A 161 -13.18 -5.88 8.04
N ARG A 162 -13.02 -6.28 9.31
CA ARG A 162 -13.52 -7.57 9.84
C ARG A 162 -15.05 -7.68 9.70
N ARG A 163 -15.79 -6.63 10.02
CA ARG A 163 -17.25 -6.58 9.84
C ARG A 163 -17.66 -6.71 8.36
N ASN A 164 -16.80 -6.29 7.45
CA ASN A 164 -16.99 -6.42 6.01
C ASN A 164 -16.36 -7.70 5.40
N GLY A 165 -16.04 -8.70 6.24
CA GLY A 165 -15.57 -10.01 5.81
C GLY A 165 -14.07 -10.08 5.47
N ILE A 166 -13.28 -9.07 5.85
CA ILE A 166 -11.83 -9.00 5.61
C ILE A 166 -11.12 -9.08 6.96
N ARG A 167 -10.47 -10.22 7.22
CA ARG A 167 -9.67 -10.46 8.43
C ARG A 167 -8.21 -10.30 8.07
N THR A 168 -7.67 -9.13 8.27
CA THR A 168 -6.28 -8.77 7.96
C THR A 168 -5.59 -8.23 9.20
N GLY A 169 -4.28 -8.36 9.24
CA GLY A 169 -3.38 -7.71 10.17
C GLY A 169 -2.26 -7.00 9.41
N LEU A 170 -1.35 -6.36 10.14
CA LEU A 170 -0.17 -5.71 9.58
C LEU A 170 1.06 -6.54 9.90
N SER A 171 1.77 -6.98 8.86
CA SER A 171 3.05 -7.70 8.96
C SER A 171 4.17 -6.73 8.65
N PHE A 172 4.88 -6.25 9.67
CA PHE A 172 5.94 -5.26 9.50
C PHE A 172 7.31 -5.89 9.33
N TYR A 173 8.06 -5.39 8.35
CA TYR A 173 9.49 -5.65 8.19
C TYR A 173 10.28 -4.37 8.50
N PRO A 174 10.77 -4.22 9.76
CA PRO A 174 11.44 -3.01 10.21
C PRO A 174 12.93 -3.04 9.90
N LEU A 175 13.43 -2.03 9.20
CA LEU A 175 14.86 -1.85 8.95
C LEU A 175 15.33 -0.45 9.35
N ARG A 176 16.58 -0.36 9.78
CA ARG A 176 17.31 0.89 9.75
C ARG A 176 17.90 1.11 8.35
N LYS A 177 18.24 2.34 8.04
CA LYS A 177 18.82 2.71 6.75
C LYS A 177 20.09 1.91 6.43
N CYS A 178 21.00 1.75 7.40
CA CYS A 178 22.22 0.99 7.23
C CYS A 178 22.00 -0.52 7.02
N GLU A 179 20.87 -1.06 7.47
CA GLU A 179 20.49 -2.46 7.24
C GLU A 179 19.87 -2.62 5.84
N ALA A 180 19.04 -1.67 5.41
CA ALA A 180 18.48 -1.66 4.07
C ALA A 180 19.56 -1.54 2.99
N GLN A 181 20.64 -0.79 3.24
CA GLN A 181 21.80 -0.67 2.34
C GLN A 181 22.55 -2.01 2.13
N LYS A 182 22.38 -2.98 3.03
CA LYS A 182 22.97 -4.33 2.88
C LYS A 182 22.14 -5.24 1.98
N LEU A 183 21.05 -4.72 1.40
CA LEU A 183 20.17 -5.41 0.48
C LEU A 183 19.73 -6.80 0.98
N PRO A 184 18.96 -6.91 2.08
CA PRO A 184 18.47 -8.18 2.61
C PRO A 184 17.79 -9.03 1.52
N ASN A 185 17.78 -10.36 1.67
CA ASN A 185 17.20 -11.27 0.67
C ASN A 185 15.77 -10.93 0.24
N LEU A 186 14.98 -10.35 1.16
CA LEU A 186 13.64 -9.84 0.82
C LEU A 186 13.66 -8.87 -0.36
N PHE A 187 14.75 -8.09 -0.52
CA PHE A 187 14.83 -7.08 -1.59
C PHE A 187 14.85 -7.70 -2.99
N LEU A 188 15.22 -8.97 -3.12
CA LEU A 188 15.09 -9.69 -4.41
C LEU A 188 13.62 -9.64 -4.89
N ASP A 189 12.68 -9.98 -4.02
CA ASP A 189 11.24 -9.93 -4.36
C ASP A 189 10.72 -8.50 -4.48
N LEU A 190 11.22 -7.58 -3.66
CA LEU A 190 10.83 -6.18 -3.70
C LEU A 190 11.19 -5.49 -5.03
N THR A 191 12.20 -5.96 -5.77
CA THR A 191 12.55 -5.41 -7.09
C THR A 191 11.41 -5.47 -8.11
N ASP A 192 10.50 -6.43 -7.95
CA ASP A 192 9.37 -6.65 -8.86
C ASP A 192 8.01 -6.35 -8.20
N ASP A 193 7.87 -6.64 -6.91
CA ASP A 193 6.57 -6.68 -6.25
C ASP A 193 6.28 -5.46 -5.35
N ALA A 194 7.27 -4.61 -5.02
CA ALA A 194 7.04 -3.52 -4.08
C ALA A 194 6.26 -2.36 -4.70
N ILE A 195 5.29 -1.84 -3.93
CA ILE A 195 4.65 -0.55 -4.19
C ILE A 195 5.17 0.42 -3.13
N ILE A 196 6.01 1.35 -3.55
CA ILE A 196 6.64 2.32 -2.66
C ILE A 196 5.68 3.49 -2.46
N LEU A 197 5.08 3.57 -1.26
CA LEU A 197 4.12 4.60 -0.92
C LEU A 197 4.76 5.91 -0.44
N TYR A 198 5.93 5.81 0.18
CA TYR A 198 6.75 6.96 0.57
C TYR A 198 8.23 6.61 0.48
N ASP A 199 9.04 7.56 0.01
CA ASP A 199 10.47 7.34 -0.16
C ASP A 199 11.22 8.66 -0.17
N LYS A 200 11.88 8.96 0.93
CA LYS A 200 12.67 10.17 1.09
C LYS A 200 13.91 10.08 0.23
N ASN A 201 14.12 11.12 -0.58
CA ASN A 201 15.26 11.21 -1.50
C ASN A 201 15.42 9.98 -2.43
N ARG A 202 14.36 9.24 -2.71
CA ARG A 202 14.37 8.02 -3.53
C ARG A 202 15.33 6.94 -3.02
N PHE A 203 15.48 6.84 -1.72
CA PHE A 203 16.45 5.94 -1.07
C PHE A 203 16.18 4.46 -1.41
N LEU A 204 14.96 3.98 -1.17
CA LEU A 204 14.59 2.60 -1.45
C LEU A 204 14.53 2.33 -2.96
N GLU A 205 13.93 3.24 -3.71
CA GLU A 205 13.82 3.13 -5.16
C GLU A 205 15.20 2.97 -5.82
N THR A 206 16.19 3.77 -5.38
CA THR A 206 17.56 3.69 -5.89
C THR A 206 18.19 2.34 -5.52
N ALA A 207 18.06 1.90 -4.27
CA ALA A 207 18.61 0.62 -3.82
C ALA A 207 18.02 -0.57 -4.60
N LEU A 208 16.70 -0.58 -4.82
CA LEU A 208 16.04 -1.62 -5.59
C LEU A 208 16.42 -1.58 -7.08
N LEU A 209 16.59 -0.39 -7.65
CA LEU A 209 17.03 -0.24 -9.04
C LEU A 209 18.46 -0.77 -9.22
N GLU A 210 19.38 -0.43 -8.33
CA GLU A 210 20.75 -0.94 -8.36
C GLU A 210 20.79 -2.46 -8.23
N LEU A 211 20.02 -3.03 -7.29
CA LEU A 211 19.89 -4.48 -7.15
C LEU A 211 19.34 -5.11 -8.42
N LYS A 212 18.28 -4.55 -8.99
CA LYS A 212 17.69 -5.05 -10.24
C LYS A 212 18.68 -5.05 -11.39
N MET A 213 19.51 -4.00 -11.50
CA MET A 213 20.56 -3.94 -12.50
C MET A 213 21.65 -5.00 -12.30
N ARG A 214 22.02 -5.31 -11.04
CA ARG A 214 22.94 -6.40 -10.71
C ARG A 214 22.36 -7.77 -11.08
N LEU A 215 21.10 -8.02 -10.72
CA LEU A 215 20.40 -9.26 -11.09
C LEU A 215 20.34 -9.47 -12.61
N LEU A 216 20.04 -8.41 -13.36
CA LEU A 216 20.05 -8.45 -14.84
C LEU A 216 21.44 -8.80 -15.40
N LYS A 217 22.52 -8.21 -14.86
CA LYS A 217 23.89 -8.52 -15.28
C LYS A 217 24.29 -9.97 -14.98
N LEU A 218 23.78 -10.54 -13.90
CA LEU A 218 24.00 -11.96 -13.54
C LEU A 218 23.15 -12.92 -14.37
N GLY A 219 22.19 -12.42 -15.14
CA GLY A 219 21.20 -13.26 -15.82
C GLY A 219 20.20 -13.90 -14.86
N ALA A 220 20.06 -13.35 -13.64
CA ALA A 220 19.19 -13.88 -12.62
C ALA A 220 17.73 -13.97 -13.10
N LYS A 221 17.06 -15.04 -12.67
CA LYS A 221 15.67 -15.33 -13.05
C LYS A 221 14.84 -15.71 -11.83
N ARG A 222 13.62 -15.20 -11.79
CA ARG A 222 12.60 -15.63 -10.85
C ARG A 222 11.87 -16.82 -11.47
N ILE A 223 12.01 -18.00 -10.87
CA ILE A 223 11.45 -19.25 -11.38
C ILE A 223 10.19 -19.58 -10.59
N PHE A 224 9.06 -19.61 -11.26
CA PHE A 224 7.77 -19.94 -10.65
C PHE A 224 7.58 -21.46 -10.60
N ILE A 225 7.31 -22.00 -9.41
CA ILE A 225 6.89 -23.39 -9.19
C ILE A 225 5.38 -23.49 -9.43
N ASP A 226 4.64 -22.52 -8.91
CA ASP A 226 3.21 -22.33 -9.15
C ASP A 226 2.86 -20.82 -9.05
N LYS A 227 1.55 -20.47 -8.93
CA LYS A 227 1.09 -19.08 -8.88
C LYS A 227 1.55 -18.31 -7.63
N GLU A 228 1.92 -19.02 -6.57
CA GLU A 228 2.21 -18.43 -5.27
C GLU A 228 3.64 -18.70 -4.78
N ARG A 229 4.31 -19.70 -5.36
CA ARG A 229 5.66 -20.12 -4.94
C ARG A 229 6.66 -19.94 -6.06
N TRP A 230 7.80 -19.38 -5.73
CA TRP A 230 8.93 -19.16 -6.64
C TRP A 230 10.25 -19.22 -5.86
N TYR A 231 11.32 -19.28 -6.62
CA TYR A 231 12.68 -19.05 -6.12
C TYR A 231 13.46 -18.22 -7.12
N TRP A 232 14.55 -17.63 -6.65
CA TRP A 232 15.46 -16.90 -7.49
C TRP A 232 16.63 -17.79 -7.89
N ASP A 233 16.83 -18.01 -9.19
CA ASP A 233 18.05 -18.51 -9.76
C ASP A 233 18.93 -17.29 -10.06
N LEU A 234 19.91 -17.04 -9.20
CA LEU A 234 20.72 -15.82 -9.25
C LEU A 234 21.74 -15.84 -10.40
N LYS A 235 22.14 -17.02 -10.85
CA LYS A 235 23.08 -17.19 -11.95
C LYS A 235 22.88 -18.55 -12.65
N PRO A 236 22.00 -18.63 -13.66
CA PRO A 236 21.68 -19.87 -14.34
C PRO A 236 22.86 -20.55 -15.03
N ASP A 237 23.89 -19.77 -15.40
CA ASP A 237 25.13 -20.23 -16.05
C ASP A 237 26.30 -20.36 -15.08
N TYR A 238 26.02 -20.54 -13.77
CA TYR A 238 27.02 -20.69 -12.73
C TYR A 238 28.03 -21.82 -13.04
N LYS A 239 29.31 -21.48 -12.90
CA LYS A 239 30.40 -22.46 -13.04
C LYS A 239 31.00 -22.76 -11.67
N PHE A 240 31.38 -24.02 -11.49
CA PHE A 240 31.99 -24.45 -10.24
C PHE A 240 33.24 -23.60 -9.89
N GLY A 241 33.28 -23.07 -8.67
CA GLY A 241 34.35 -22.20 -8.17
C GLY A 241 34.12 -20.69 -8.40
N GLU A 242 33.02 -20.27 -9.05
CA GLU A 242 32.68 -18.86 -9.12
C GLU A 242 32.14 -18.34 -7.78
N VAL A 243 32.46 -17.08 -7.46
CA VAL A 243 31.87 -16.36 -6.34
C VAL A 243 30.84 -15.37 -6.87
N ILE A 244 29.60 -15.48 -6.41
CA ILE A 244 28.52 -14.59 -6.81
C ILE A 244 28.35 -13.55 -5.70
N ALA A 245 28.58 -12.26 -6.00
CA ALA A 245 28.26 -11.14 -5.15
C ALA A 245 26.98 -10.46 -5.66
N VAL A 246 25.91 -10.52 -4.86
CA VAL A 246 24.60 -9.88 -5.19
C VAL A 246 24.44 -8.59 -4.41
N ALA A 247 25.04 -8.46 -3.24
CA ALA A 247 25.03 -7.29 -2.36
C ALA A 247 26.42 -6.69 -2.20
#